data_ac483fe0f0b6597290fa060a774926f6
#
_entry.id   ac483fe0f0b6597290fa060a774926f6
#
_cell.length_a   1.000
_cell.length_b   1.000
_cell.length_c   1.000
_cell.angle_alpha   90.00
_cell.angle_beta   90.00
_cell.angle_gamma   90.00
#
_symmetry.space_group_name_H-M   'P 1'
#
loop_
_entity.id
_entity.type
_entity.pdbx_description
1 polymer ?
#
loop_
_entity_poly.entity_id
_entity_poly.type
_entity_poly.pdbx_seq_one_letter_code
_entity_poly.pdbx_strand_id
1 'polypeptide(L)'
;MAFTAAYRRLLAGTSLTCLTLGLLAGCAMPVPAQSVSLLEPADGATVGTTFKVRFGVKGMAVAPAGEIMTDSGHNHLLINQMPVAKGESVPFDDQHKHFGAGQTETMITLPPGQYKLTSQFANGAHQSYGAPMSATIQVTVK
;
A
#
# COMPACT_ATOMS: atom_id res chain seq x y z
N MET A 1 62.07 -14.64 -69.89
CA MET A 1 62.47 -15.67 -68.91
C MET A 1 61.69 -15.34 -67.64
N ALA A 2 60.64 -16.10 -67.34
CA ALA A 2 59.69 -15.79 -66.25
C ALA A 2 59.90 -16.87 -65.17
N PHE A 3 60.05 -16.43 -63.92
CA PHE A 3 59.98 -17.27 -62.74
C PHE A 3 58.77 -16.87 -61.93
N THR A 4 57.77 -17.76 -61.93
CA THR A 4 56.59 -17.68 -61.07
C THR A 4 56.90 -18.36 -59.75
N ALA A 5 56.81 -17.60 -58.67
CA ALA A 5 56.86 -18.14 -57.33
C ALA A 5 55.43 -18.11 -56.72
N ALA A 6 54.91 -19.33 -56.48
CA ALA A 6 53.63 -19.57 -55.84
C ALA A 6 53.75 -19.37 -54.33
N TYR A 7 52.99 -18.45 -53.78
CA TYR A 7 52.91 -18.19 -52.33
C TYR A 7 51.66 -18.87 -51.75
N ARG A 8 51.86 -19.98 -51.02
CA ARG A 8 50.82 -20.69 -50.28
C ARG A 8 50.49 -19.83 -48.99
N ARG A 9 49.33 -19.30 -48.93
CA ARG A 9 48.82 -18.70 -47.67
C ARG A 9 48.14 -19.76 -46.80
N LEU A 10 48.73 -20.04 -45.64
CA LEU A 10 48.09 -20.75 -44.54
C LEU A 10 47.00 -19.87 -43.95
N LEU A 11 45.77 -20.37 -43.99
CA LEU A 11 44.67 -19.79 -43.25
C LEU A 11 44.66 -20.38 -41.83
N ALA A 12 45.15 -19.58 -40.86
CA ALA A 12 44.98 -19.89 -39.46
C ALA A 12 43.56 -19.48 -39.06
N GLY A 13 42.72 -20.48 -38.78
CA GLY A 13 41.37 -20.25 -38.25
C GLY A 13 41.42 -19.84 -36.78
N THR A 14 41.06 -18.61 -36.47
CA THR A 14 40.80 -18.16 -35.11
C THR A 14 39.37 -18.47 -34.75
N SER A 15 39.14 -19.51 -33.95
CA SER A 15 37.85 -19.81 -33.32
C SER A 15 37.53 -18.70 -32.30
N LEU A 16 36.58 -17.87 -32.64
CA LEU A 16 35.99 -16.86 -31.72
C LEU A 16 34.97 -17.58 -30.84
N THR A 17 35.38 -17.95 -29.63
CA THR A 17 34.47 -18.50 -28.62
C THR A 17 33.58 -17.40 -28.11
N CYS A 18 32.34 -17.38 -28.56
CA CYS A 18 31.30 -16.46 -28.08
C CYS A 18 30.86 -16.92 -26.70
N LEU A 19 31.37 -16.25 -25.65
CA LEU A 19 30.96 -16.44 -24.26
C LEU A 19 29.57 -15.76 -24.06
N THR A 20 28.49 -16.52 -24.19
CA THR A 20 27.16 -16.07 -23.92
C THR A 20 26.96 -15.88 -22.39
N LEU A 21 27.10 -14.65 -21.95
CA LEU A 21 26.75 -14.24 -20.59
C LEU A 21 25.22 -14.31 -20.45
N GLY A 22 24.70 -15.43 -19.90
CA GLY A 22 23.28 -15.58 -19.62
C GLY A 22 22.85 -14.57 -18.56
N LEU A 23 22.11 -13.53 -18.95
CA LEU A 23 21.38 -12.68 -18.01
C LEU A 23 20.29 -13.55 -17.35
N LEU A 24 20.50 -13.91 -16.09
CA LEU A 24 19.45 -14.41 -15.22
C LEU A 24 18.53 -13.21 -14.91
N ALA A 25 17.52 -13.01 -15.73
CA ALA A 25 16.40 -12.13 -15.39
C ALA A 25 15.65 -12.78 -14.21
N GLY A 26 16.00 -12.39 -13.00
CA GLY A 26 15.25 -12.74 -11.80
C GLY A 26 13.83 -12.18 -11.95
N CYS A 27 12.83 -13.05 -12.06
CA CYS A 27 11.43 -12.65 -11.93
C CYS A 27 11.20 -12.16 -10.50
N ALA A 28 11.37 -10.85 -10.28
CA ALA A 28 10.90 -10.22 -9.07
C ALA A 28 9.38 -10.35 -9.05
N MET A 29 8.84 -11.17 -8.14
CA MET A 29 7.40 -11.23 -7.91
C MET A 29 6.92 -9.83 -7.51
N PRO A 30 5.87 -9.28 -8.15
CA PRO A 30 5.35 -7.99 -7.74
C PRO A 30 4.88 -8.08 -6.29
N VAL A 31 5.41 -7.24 -5.43
CA VAL A 31 4.92 -7.07 -4.06
C VAL A 31 3.47 -6.55 -4.17
N PRO A 32 2.49 -7.17 -3.52
CA PRO A 32 1.12 -6.70 -3.57
C PRO A 32 1.05 -5.23 -3.15
N ALA A 33 0.38 -4.40 -3.94
CA ALA A 33 0.21 -2.99 -3.60
C ALA A 33 -0.53 -2.87 -2.26
N GLN A 34 0.08 -2.18 -1.31
CA GLN A 34 -0.53 -1.90 -0.01
C GLN A 34 -1.61 -0.84 -0.17
N SER A 35 -2.79 -1.08 0.39
CA SER A 35 -3.89 -0.12 0.35
C SER A 35 -4.91 -0.36 1.44
N VAL A 36 -5.68 0.69 1.76
CA VAL A 36 -6.86 0.60 2.61
C VAL A 36 -8.10 1.11 1.88
N SER A 37 -9.25 0.75 2.39
CA SER A 37 -10.55 1.21 1.88
C SER A 37 -11.58 1.23 3.01
N LEU A 38 -12.64 2.00 2.83
CA LEU A 38 -13.89 1.85 3.58
C LEU A 38 -14.80 0.96 2.73
N LEU A 39 -15.11 -0.23 3.25
CA LEU A 39 -15.98 -1.22 2.58
C LEU A 39 -17.46 -0.89 2.83
N GLU A 40 -17.76 -0.32 4.00
CA GLU A 40 -19.05 0.20 4.42
C GLU A 40 -18.86 1.48 5.26
N PRO A 41 -19.71 2.48 5.07
CA PRO A 41 -20.70 2.62 4.00
C PRO A 41 -20.04 2.88 2.64
N ALA A 42 -20.82 2.80 1.55
CA ALA A 42 -20.35 3.17 0.22
C ALA A 42 -20.13 4.69 0.14
N ASP A 43 -19.24 5.13 -0.74
CA ASP A 43 -19.05 6.55 -1.04
C ASP A 43 -20.35 7.17 -1.56
N GLY A 44 -20.73 8.35 -1.04
CA GLY A 44 -21.98 9.04 -1.34
C GLY A 44 -23.22 8.47 -0.63
N ALA A 45 -23.09 7.48 0.24
CA ALA A 45 -24.24 6.86 0.90
C ALA A 45 -24.98 7.83 1.83
N THR A 46 -26.29 7.61 1.93
CA THR A 46 -27.11 8.18 3.00
C THR A 46 -27.34 7.12 4.06
N VAL A 47 -27.02 7.42 5.32
CA VAL A 47 -27.08 6.51 6.46
C VAL A 47 -27.87 7.10 7.61
N GLY A 48 -28.34 6.26 8.53
CA GLY A 48 -28.93 6.73 9.79
C GLY A 48 -27.87 7.28 10.75
N THR A 49 -28.31 7.88 11.86
CA THR A 49 -27.41 8.45 12.88
C THR A 49 -26.45 7.44 13.51
N THR A 50 -26.82 6.16 13.55
CA THR A 50 -25.93 5.07 13.95
C THR A 50 -25.77 4.12 12.79
N PHE A 51 -24.54 3.89 12.34
CA PHE A 51 -24.26 3.06 11.17
C PHE A 51 -22.95 2.30 11.32
N LYS A 52 -22.84 1.21 10.55
CA LYS A 52 -21.64 0.38 10.51
C LYS A 52 -20.56 1.03 9.62
N VAL A 53 -19.33 0.97 10.10
CA VAL A 53 -18.13 1.24 9.31
C VAL A 53 -17.32 -0.05 9.24
N ARG A 54 -16.91 -0.45 8.03
CA ARG A 54 -16.07 -1.63 7.81
C ARG A 54 -14.84 -1.26 6.99
N PHE A 55 -13.68 -1.65 7.49
CA PHE A 55 -12.38 -1.35 6.92
C PHE A 55 -11.89 -2.50 6.04
N GLY A 56 -11.27 -2.16 4.91
CA GLY A 56 -10.52 -3.08 4.07
C GLY A 56 -9.04 -2.74 4.10
N VAL A 57 -8.20 -3.75 4.28
CA VAL A 57 -6.73 -3.63 4.23
C VAL A 57 -6.19 -4.67 3.25
N LYS A 58 -5.29 -4.25 2.36
CA LYS A 58 -4.59 -5.13 1.42
C LYS A 58 -3.08 -4.97 1.58
N GLY A 59 -2.35 -6.08 1.44
CA GLY A 59 -0.89 -6.09 1.45
C GLY A 59 -0.24 -5.82 2.81
N MET A 60 -1.06 -5.68 3.89
CA MET A 60 -0.60 -5.55 5.27
C MET A 60 -1.48 -6.37 6.20
N ALA A 61 -0.94 -6.77 7.34
CA ALA A 61 -1.69 -7.45 8.40
C ALA A 61 -2.35 -6.45 9.35
N VAL A 62 -3.60 -6.73 9.74
CA VAL A 62 -4.24 -6.00 10.84
C VAL A 62 -3.78 -6.63 12.15
N ALA A 63 -3.20 -5.80 13.03
CA ALA A 63 -2.65 -6.22 14.32
C ALA A 63 -3.03 -5.19 15.40
N PRO A 64 -3.08 -5.60 16.68
CA PRO A 64 -3.30 -4.66 17.78
C PRO A 64 -2.20 -3.58 17.86
N ALA A 65 -2.57 -2.44 18.48
CA ALA A 65 -1.60 -1.43 18.90
C ALA A 65 -0.61 -2.01 19.93
N GLY A 66 0.61 -1.47 19.97
CA GLY A 66 1.69 -1.91 20.83
C GLY A 66 3.01 -1.98 20.08
N GLU A 67 3.54 -3.19 19.84
CA GLU A 67 4.79 -3.34 19.11
C GLU A 67 4.68 -2.96 17.63
N ILE A 68 5.75 -2.33 17.13
CA ILE A 68 5.89 -2.05 15.69
C ILE A 68 6.36 -3.34 15.02
N MET A 69 5.48 -3.98 14.27
CA MET A 69 5.78 -5.14 13.45
C MET A 69 5.81 -4.76 11.97
N THR A 70 6.68 -5.40 11.20
CA THR A 70 6.78 -5.17 9.76
C THR A 70 5.45 -5.50 9.07
N ASP A 71 5.06 -4.65 8.11
CA ASP A 71 3.85 -4.81 7.30
C ASP A 71 2.58 -5.07 8.10
N SER A 72 2.44 -4.43 9.26
CA SER A 72 1.28 -4.54 10.12
C SER A 72 0.86 -3.21 10.72
N GLY A 73 -0.38 -3.16 11.21
CA GLY A 73 -0.92 -1.98 11.86
C GLY A 73 -2.39 -2.14 12.21
N HIS A 74 -3.02 -1.04 12.59
CA HIS A 74 -4.43 -1.00 12.94
C HIS A 74 -5.16 0.18 12.31
N ASN A 75 -6.47 0.07 12.26
CA ASN A 75 -7.33 1.05 11.62
C ASN A 75 -7.59 2.26 12.54
N HIS A 76 -7.71 3.41 11.90
CA HIS A 76 -8.25 4.64 12.48
C HIS A 76 -9.34 5.18 11.56
N LEU A 77 -10.32 5.87 12.13
CA LEU A 77 -11.33 6.59 11.38
C LEU A 77 -11.24 8.08 11.72
N LEU A 78 -10.94 8.87 10.70
CA LEU A 78 -10.87 10.33 10.80
C LEU A 78 -12.19 10.91 10.31
N ILE A 79 -12.80 11.78 11.11
CA ILE A 79 -14.10 12.39 10.81
C ILE A 79 -13.88 13.86 10.47
N ASN A 80 -14.15 14.24 9.21
CA ASN A 80 -13.89 15.59 8.67
C ASN A 80 -12.44 16.06 8.78
N GLN A 81 -11.49 15.11 8.88
CA GLN A 81 -10.07 15.39 8.96
C GLN A 81 -9.34 14.90 7.69
N MET A 82 -8.21 15.54 7.40
CA MET A 82 -7.29 15.12 6.33
C MET A 82 -6.45 13.92 6.78
N PRO A 83 -5.97 13.09 5.83
CA PRO A 83 -5.01 12.04 6.16
C PRO A 83 -3.79 12.57 6.91
N VAL A 84 -3.36 11.83 7.92
CA VAL A 84 -2.15 12.15 8.70
C VAL A 84 -0.91 11.82 7.88
N ALA A 85 0.08 12.70 7.91
CA ALA A 85 1.32 12.53 7.16
C ALA A 85 2.08 11.28 7.61
N LYS A 86 2.87 10.69 6.71
CA LYS A 86 3.63 9.48 7.00
C LYS A 86 4.63 9.73 8.16
N GLY A 87 4.61 8.85 9.14
CA GLY A 87 5.47 8.89 10.32
C GLY A 87 4.96 9.77 11.45
N GLU A 88 3.94 10.60 11.22
CA GLU A 88 3.29 11.37 12.27
C GLU A 88 2.31 10.50 13.05
N SER A 89 2.17 10.78 14.33
CA SER A 89 1.21 10.09 15.20
C SER A 89 -0.21 10.56 14.88
N VAL A 90 -1.14 9.61 14.77
CA VAL A 90 -2.57 9.92 14.65
C VAL A 90 -3.03 10.53 15.97
N PRO A 91 -3.64 11.73 15.97
CA PRO A 91 -4.11 12.38 17.20
C PRO A 91 -5.13 11.54 17.98
N PHE A 92 -5.21 11.75 19.29
CA PHE A 92 -6.21 11.14 20.18
C PHE A 92 -7.26 12.17 20.57
N ASP A 93 -8.32 12.25 19.75
CA ASP A 93 -9.46 13.15 19.99
C ASP A 93 -10.76 12.58 19.41
N ASP A 94 -11.84 13.34 19.52
CA ASP A 94 -13.16 12.91 19.07
C ASP A 94 -13.27 12.73 17.55
N GLN A 95 -12.41 13.35 16.77
CA GLN A 95 -12.39 13.29 15.31
C GLN A 95 -11.44 12.22 14.77
N HIS A 96 -10.61 11.63 15.63
CA HIS A 96 -9.65 10.55 15.29
C HIS A 96 -9.96 9.31 16.13
N LYS A 97 -10.83 8.45 15.63
CA LYS A 97 -11.21 7.20 16.33
C LYS A 97 -10.15 6.12 16.12
N HIS A 98 -9.74 5.49 17.21
CA HIS A 98 -8.70 4.46 17.24
C HIS A 98 -9.29 3.07 17.42
N PHE A 99 -8.84 2.10 16.62
CA PHE A 99 -9.27 0.71 16.68
C PHE A 99 -8.08 -0.20 17.02
N GLY A 100 -7.44 0.16 18.13
CA GLY A 100 -6.16 -0.42 18.58
C GLY A 100 -6.22 -1.87 19.07
N ALA A 101 -7.37 -2.52 19.08
CA ALA A 101 -7.46 -3.96 19.32
C ALA A 101 -7.49 -4.80 18.02
N GLY A 102 -7.20 -4.16 16.87
CA GLY A 102 -7.23 -4.84 15.57
C GLY A 102 -8.63 -5.02 14.99
N GLN A 103 -9.56 -4.15 15.35
CA GLN A 103 -10.92 -4.19 14.82
C GLN A 103 -10.91 -3.87 13.32
N THR A 104 -11.71 -4.61 12.56
CA THR A 104 -11.94 -4.40 11.12
C THR A 104 -13.31 -3.80 10.83
N GLU A 105 -14.16 -3.65 11.84
CA GLU A 105 -15.47 -3.00 11.75
C GLU A 105 -15.86 -2.38 13.08
N THR A 106 -16.79 -1.41 13.01
CA THR A 106 -17.33 -0.73 14.18
C THR A 106 -18.71 -0.15 13.88
N MET A 107 -19.45 0.20 14.94
CA MET A 107 -20.62 1.08 14.84
C MET A 107 -20.23 2.47 15.31
N ILE A 108 -20.58 3.50 14.53
CA ILE A 108 -20.40 4.89 14.94
C ILE A 108 -21.73 5.62 14.96
N THR A 109 -21.82 6.63 15.81
CA THR A 109 -23.01 7.51 15.92
C THR A 109 -22.57 8.94 15.65
N LEU A 110 -23.22 9.57 14.66
CA LEU A 110 -23.00 10.97 14.29
C LEU A 110 -24.33 11.69 14.17
N PRO A 111 -24.40 12.97 14.53
CA PRO A 111 -25.56 13.81 14.27
C PRO A 111 -25.87 13.89 12.76
N PRO A 112 -27.12 14.23 12.37
CA PRO A 112 -27.43 14.50 10.97
C PRO A 112 -26.52 15.56 10.37
N GLY A 113 -26.03 15.32 9.14
CA GLY A 113 -25.07 16.19 8.46
C GLY A 113 -24.31 15.50 7.35
N GLN A 114 -23.42 16.23 6.71
CA GLN A 114 -22.50 15.70 5.70
C GLN A 114 -21.11 15.51 6.31
N TYR A 115 -20.51 14.35 6.06
CA TYR A 115 -19.24 13.97 6.65
C TYR A 115 -18.28 13.43 5.59
N LYS A 116 -17.01 13.75 5.76
CA LYS A 116 -15.90 13.02 5.17
C LYS A 116 -15.40 12.00 6.19
N LEU A 117 -15.38 10.76 5.81
CA LEU A 117 -14.85 9.67 6.63
C LEU A 117 -13.57 9.16 5.97
N THR A 118 -12.45 9.23 6.67
CA THR A 118 -11.16 8.77 6.18
C THR A 118 -10.69 7.58 6.99
N SER A 119 -10.54 6.41 6.34
CA SER A 119 -9.76 5.31 6.91
C SER A 119 -8.29 5.68 6.84
N GLN A 120 -7.59 5.58 7.96
CA GLN A 120 -6.14 5.76 8.05
C GLN A 120 -5.54 4.56 8.74
N PHE A 121 -4.52 3.94 8.11
CA PHE A 121 -3.78 2.84 8.72
C PHE A 121 -2.50 3.36 9.36
N ALA A 122 -2.19 2.86 10.56
CA ALA A 122 -0.99 3.24 11.31
C ALA A 122 -0.36 2.02 11.96
N ASN A 123 0.94 2.10 12.25
CA ASN A 123 1.69 1.03 12.91
C ASN A 123 1.29 0.86 14.39
N GLY A 124 1.91 -0.09 15.09
CA GLY A 124 1.62 -0.37 16.50
C GLY A 124 1.81 0.83 17.43
N ALA A 125 2.66 1.79 17.07
CA ALA A 125 2.89 3.03 17.83
C ALA A 125 2.01 4.21 17.33
N HIS A 126 0.92 3.94 16.60
CA HIS A 126 0.00 4.94 16.03
C HIS A 126 0.63 5.89 14.99
N GLN A 127 1.80 5.56 14.44
CA GLN A 127 2.42 6.35 13.39
C GLN A 127 1.82 6.01 12.04
N SER A 128 1.28 7.02 11.35
CA SER A 128 0.62 6.89 10.06
C SER A 128 1.55 6.35 8.97
N TYR A 129 1.03 5.48 8.12
CA TYR A 129 1.69 5.07 6.87
C TYR A 129 1.51 6.09 5.74
N GLY A 130 0.81 7.19 5.99
CA GLY A 130 0.58 8.29 5.05
C GLY A 130 -0.55 8.05 4.05
N ALA A 131 -0.60 8.92 3.04
CA ALA A 131 -1.67 8.93 2.04
C ALA A 131 -1.88 7.61 1.28
N PRO A 132 -0.85 6.80 0.94
CA PRO A 132 -1.07 5.50 0.29
C PRO A 132 -1.88 4.51 1.14
N MET A 133 -1.86 4.68 2.46
CA MET A 133 -2.60 3.87 3.42
C MET A 133 -3.73 4.67 4.08
N SER A 134 -4.39 5.51 3.28
CA SER A 134 -5.63 6.22 3.64
C SER A 134 -6.63 6.19 2.49
N ALA A 135 -7.92 6.23 2.83
CA ALA A 135 -9.02 6.29 1.87
C ALA A 135 -10.18 7.09 2.45
N THR A 136 -10.68 8.04 1.65
CA THR A 136 -11.75 8.96 2.08
C THR A 136 -13.01 8.71 1.26
N ILE A 137 -14.15 8.69 1.95
CA ILE A 137 -15.50 8.69 1.37
C ILE A 137 -16.31 9.86 1.92
N GLN A 138 -17.42 10.18 1.27
CA GLN A 138 -18.40 11.14 1.76
C GLN A 138 -19.69 10.40 2.12
N VAL A 139 -20.33 10.81 3.20
CA VAL A 139 -21.63 10.26 3.63
C VAL A 139 -22.55 11.38 4.07
N THR A 140 -23.86 11.13 3.92
CA THR A 140 -24.92 11.99 4.48
C THR A 140 -25.62 11.24 5.60
N VAL A 141 -25.59 11.78 6.81
CA VAL A 141 -26.30 11.23 7.99
C VAL A 141 -27.67 11.92 8.11
N LYS A 142 -28.73 11.15 8.28
CA LYS A 142 -30.14 11.61 8.45
C LYS A 142 -30.79 10.99 9.66
#